data_48e0ddb38a91d2780dfae25ea30faf23
#
_entry.id   48e0ddb38a91d2780dfae25ea30faf23
#
_cell.length_a   1.000
_cell.length_b   1.000
_cell.length_c   1.000
_cell.angle_alpha   90.00
_cell.angle_beta   90.00
_cell.angle_gamma   90.00
#
_symmetry.space_group_name_H-M   'P 1'
#
loop_
_entity.id
_entity.type
_entity.pdbx_description
1 polymer ?
#
loop_
_entity_poly.entity_id
_entity_poly.type
_entity_poly.pdbx_seq_one_letter_code
_entity_poly.pdbx_strand_id
1 'polypeptide(L)'
;NRAVWPSTGNYRRGGVAISKILGCKSIAVLPEGMSSERFKWLNEWITDSQDIIKTPGTESNVKEIYDKCKSLEKDLNNIILNQFTEYDNYAIHRVVTGPALEKSFLHVKEISNLRPRFYVAASGSSGTLGAGDYLKNKLGTSIAVVEALECPTLLKNGYGEHNIQGIGDKHVPLIHNVMNNDFVIAVSDKATDNLNLIFNTLAGKKYLIDKMK
;
A
#
# COMPACT_ATOMS: atom_id res chain seq x y z
N ASN A 1 -26.45 1.24 -6.55
CA ASN A 1 -25.42 1.15 -5.49
C ASN A 1 -24.18 1.95 -5.93
N ARG A 2 -23.44 2.49 -4.95
CA ARG A 2 -22.21 3.27 -5.15
C ARG A 2 -21.06 2.56 -4.44
N ALA A 3 -19.96 2.34 -5.13
CA ALA A 3 -18.76 1.77 -4.55
C ALA A 3 -17.92 2.89 -3.88
N VAL A 4 -17.68 2.81 -2.59
CA VAL A 4 -16.90 3.78 -1.82
C VAL A 4 -15.49 3.22 -1.61
N TRP A 5 -14.48 3.98 -2.07
CA TRP A 5 -13.08 3.58 -2.09
C TRP A 5 -12.25 4.46 -1.15
N PRO A 6 -12.17 4.11 0.15
CA PRO A 6 -11.36 4.83 1.13
C PRO A 6 -9.89 4.43 1.00
N SER A 7 -9.06 5.29 0.47
CA SER A 7 -7.61 5.04 0.39
C SER A 7 -6.87 6.29 -0.05
N THR A 8 -5.64 6.44 0.41
CA THR A 8 -4.72 7.50 -0.02
C THR A 8 -4.09 7.21 -1.39
N GLY A 9 -4.02 5.93 -1.83
CA GLY A 9 -3.18 5.51 -2.94
C GLY A 9 -3.85 4.69 -4.06
N ASN A 10 -3.12 3.66 -4.50
CA ASN A 10 -3.45 2.86 -5.68
C ASN A 10 -4.72 2.02 -5.53
N TYR A 11 -5.06 1.59 -4.32
CA TYR A 11 -6.30 0.85 -4.08
C TYR A 11 -7.53 1.66 -4.53
N ARG A 12 -7.63 2.93 -4.13
CA ARG A 12 -8.69 3.83 -4.58
C ARG A 12 -8.66 4.04 -6.10
N ARG A 13 -7.45 4.26 -6.69
CA ARG A 13 -7.33 4.42 -8.15
C ARG A 13 -7.84 3.20 -8.90
N GLY A 14 -7.44 2.01 -8.48
CA GLY A 14 -7.93 0.75 -9.04
C GLY A 14 -9.44 0.61 -8.87
N GLY A 15 -9.95 0.93 -7.68
CA GLY A 15 -11.38 0.88 -7.38
C GLY A 15 -12.22 1.82 -8.24
N VAL A 16 -11.81 3.08 -8.38
CA VAL A 16 -12.49 4.04 -9.27
C VAL A 16 -12.45 3.58 -10.73
N ALA A 17 -11.30 3.09 -11.20
CA ALA A 17 -11.15 2.62 -12.56
C ALA A 17 -12.06 1.41 -12.85
N ILE A 18 -12.04 0.40 -11.98
CA ILE A 18 -12.89 -0.80 -12.15
C ILE A 18 -14.38 -0.46 -12.04
N SER A 19 -14.76 0.45 -11.14
CA SER A 19 -16.14 0.94 -11.03
C SER A 19 -16.61 1.54 -12.35
N LYS A 20 -15.79 2.39 -12.97
CA LYS A 20 -16.10 2.99 -14.28
C LYS A 20 -16.24 1.95 -15.39
N ILE A 21 -15.35 0.96 -15.43
CA ILE A 21 -15.39 -0.14 -16.40
C ILE A 21 -16.67 -0.96 -16.26
N LEU A 22 -17.09 -1.22 -15.00
CA LEU A 22 -18.30 -1.98 -14.70
C LEU A 22 -19.60 -1.16 -14.75
N GLY A 23 -19.52 0.14 -15.07
CA GLY A 23 -20.68 1.02 -15.09
C GLY A 23 -21.26 1.34 -13.71
N CYS A 24 -20.46 1.18 -12.64
CA CYS A 24 -20.85 1.49 -11.27
C CYS A 24 -20.45 2.93 -10.91
N LYS A 25 -21.30 3.61 -10.14
CA LYS A 25 -20.93 4.90 -9.54
C LYS A 25 -19.89 4.68 -8.43
N SER A 26 -18.83 5.49 -8.41
CA SER A 26 -17.78 5.41 -7.39
C SER A 26 -17.66 6.69 -6.58
N ILE A 27 -17.35 6.54 -5.29
CA ILE A 27 -17.01 7.62 -4.37
C ILE A 27 -15.57 7.41 -3.91
N ALA A 28 -14.73 8.42 -4.04
CA ALA A 28 -13.37 8.42 -3.53
C ALA A 28 -13.30 9.17 -2.20
N VAL A 29 -12.75 8.56 -1.15
CA VAL A 29 -12.54 9.20 0.16
C VAL A 29 -11.05 9.24 0.44
N LEU A 30 -10.48 10.44 0.63
CA LEU A 30 -9.03 10.64 0.81
C LEU A 30 -8.74 11.94 1.57
N PRO A 31 -7.55 12.04 2.24
CA PRO A 31 -7.14 13.27 2.89
C PRO A 31 -6.94 14.43 1.90
N GLU A 32 -7.22 15.63 2.34
CA GLU A 32 -7.05 16.85 1.53
C GLU A 32 -5.58 17.20 1.24
N GLY A 33 -4.66 16.80 2.13
CA GLY A 33 -3.21 17.02 2.00
C GLY A 33 -2.52 16.13 0.96
N MET A 34 -3.26 15.35 0.17
CA MET A 34 -2.69 14.53 -0.90
C MET A 34 -2.22 15.38 -2.08
N SER A 35 -1.30 14.82 -2.91
CA SER A 35 -0.72 15.53 -4.05
C SER A 35 -1.76 15.97 -5.08
N SER A 36 -1.50 17.08 -5.76
CA SER A 36 -2.37 17.65 -6.79
C SER A 36 -2.61 16.69 -7.96
N GLU A 37 -1.61 15.87 -8.32
CA GLU A 37 -1.74 14.87 -9.38
C GLU A 37 -2.79 13.81 -9.07
N ARG A 38 -2.93 13.43 -7.77
CA ARG A 38 -3.97 12.48 -7.34
C ARG A 38 -5.36 13.03 -7.54
N PHE A 39 -5.57 14.31 -7.18
CA PHE A 39 -6.86 14.98 -7.39
C PHE A 39 -7.15 15.22 -8.88
N LYS A 40 -6.13 15.62 -9.68
CA LYS A 40 -6.28 15.76 -11.13
C LYS A 40 -6.76 14.46 -11.76
N TRP A 41 -6.10 13.34 -11.44
CA TRP A 41 -6.51 12.05 -11.94
C TRP A 41 -7.95 11.68 -11.53
N LEU A 42 -8.36 11.94 -10.28
CA LEU A 42 -9.73 11.67 -9.83
C LEU A 42 -10.77 12.49 -10.60
N ASN A 43 -10.50 13.77 -10.85
CA ASN A 43 -11.40 14.64 -11.62
C ASN A 43 -11.55 14.20 -13.09
N GLU A 44 -10.58 13.49 -13.65
CA GLU A 44 -10.66 12.90 -14.99
C GLU A 44 -11.51 11.60 -15.01
N TRP A 45 -11.56 10.88 -13.89
CA TRP A 45 -12.22 9.58 -13.81
C TRP A 45 -13.59 9.60 -13.14
N ILE A 46 -13.83 10.50 -12.20
CA ILE A 46 -15.10 10.68 -11.49
C ILE A 46 -15.84 11.87 -12.10
N THR A 47 -17.05 11.63 -12.56
CA THR A 47 -17.85 12.63 -13.29
C THR A 47 -18.39 13.73 -12.39
N ASP A 48 -18.83 13.37 -11.17
CA ASP A 48 -19.38 14.30 -10.19
C ASP A 48 -18.31 14.62 -9.13
N SER A 49 -17.85 15.86 -9.07
CA SER A 49 -16.85 16.28 -8.10
C SER A 49 -17.28 16.11 -6.64
N GLN A 50 -18.57 16.01 -6.36
CA GLN A 50 -19.11 15.72 -5.02
C GLN A 50 -18.81 14.28 -4.57
N ASP A 51 -18.53 13.36 -5.49
CA ASP A 51 -18.11 12.00 -5.20
C ASP A 51 -16.60 11.91 -4.84
N ILE A 52 -15.85 13.04 -4.88
CA ILE A 52 -14.48 13.14 -4.37
C ILE A 52 -14.54 13.79 -2.99
N ILE A 53 -14.61 12.96 -1.96
CA ILE A 53 -14.74 13.39 -0.57
C ILE A 53 -13.37 13.58 0.05
N LYS A 54 -13.08 14.81 0.49
CA LYS A 54 -11.84 15.16 1.19
C LYS A 54 -12.04 15.07 2.70
N THR A 55 -11.09 14.43 3.39
CA THR A 55 -11.01 14.40 4.84
C THR A 55 -9.83 15.26 5.33
N PRO A 56 -9.84 15.78 6.56
CA PRO A 56 -8.69 16.51 7.10
C PRO A 56 -7.44 15.64 7.16
N GLY A 57 -6.26 16.24 6.98
CA GLY A 57 -4.96 15.62 7.23
C GLY A 57 -4.21 15.14 5.98
N THR A 58 -3.26 14.24 6.22
CA THR A 58 -2.27 13.74 5.26
C THR A 58 -2.33 12.22 5.08
N GLU A 59 -1.29 11.60 4.54
CA GLU A 59 -1.19 10.16 4.24
C GLU A 59 -1.52 9.28 5.46
N SER A 60 -1.09 9.66 6.65
CA SER A 60 -1.25 8.88 7.89
C SER A 60 -2.60 9.08 8.61
N ASN A 61 -3.46 10.01 8.12
CA ASN A 61 -4.76 10.32 8.73
C ASN A 61 -5.87 9.35 8.28
N VAL A 62 -5.70 8.08 8.56
CA VAL A 62 -6.64 7.02 8.15
C VAL A 62 -7.91 7.00 9.01
N LYS A 63 -7.81 7.45 10.28
CA LYS A 63 -8.96 7.53 11.19
C LYS A 63 -10.07 8.42 10.64
N GLU A 64 -9.73 9.59 10.13
CA GLU A 64 -10.67 10.57 9.54
C GLU A 64 -11.37 9.98 8.31
N ILE A 65 -10.66 9.17 7.53
CA ILE A 65 -11.25 8.40 6.42
C ILE A 65 -12.29 7.40 6.95
N TYR A 66 -11.96 6.65 8.02
CA TYR A 66 -12.88 5.68 8.62
C TYR A 66 -14.13 6.34 9.20
N ASP A 67 -13.97 7.45 9.93
CA ASP A 67 -15.09 8.17 10.50
C ASP A 67 -16.03 8.69 9.40
N LYS A 68 -15.48 9.13 8.27
CA LYS A 68 -16.26 9.49 7.09
C LYS A 68 -16.98 8.29 6.48
N CYS A 69 -16.31 7.14 6.35
CA CYS A 69 -16.92 5.92 5.84
C CYS A 69 -18.10 5.47 6.71
N LYS A 70 -17.97 5.49 8.04
CA LYS A 70 -19.08 5.19 8.96
C LYS A 70 -20.28 6.11 8.74
N SER A 71 -20.06 7.37 8.38
CA SER A 71 -21.16 8.28 8.05
C SER A 71 -21.84 7.93 6.72
N LEU A 72 -21.06 7.43 5.75
CA LEU A 72 -21.55 7.03 4.43
C LEU A 72 -22.30 5.69 4.45
N GLU A 73 -21.96 4.79 5.37
CA GLU A 73 -22.63 3.49 5.58
C GLU A 73 -24.12 3.63 5.96
N LYS A 74 -24.52 4.80 6.47
CA LYS A 74 -25.93 5.09 6.81
C LYS A 74 -26.85 5.11 5.57
N ASP A 75 -26.28 5.37 4.39
CA ASP A 75 -26.99 5.22 3.12
C ASP A 75 -26.74 3.82 2.57
N LEU A 76 -27.79 3.00 2.57
CA LEU A 76 -27.75 1.59 2.11
C LEU A 76 -27.36 1.43 0.63
N ASN A 77 -27.32 2.51 -0.13
CA ASN A 77 -26.80 2.48 -1.50
C ASN A 77 -25.29 2.51 -1.57
N ASN A 78 -24.59 2.80 -0.47
CA ASN A 78 -23.13 2.82 -0.40
C ASN A 78 -22.59 1.47 0.04
N ILE A 79 -21.62 0.97 -0.70
CA ILE A 79 -20.84 -0.22 -0.36
C ILE A 79 -19.42 0.26 -0.08
N ILE A 80 -19.01 0.19 1.20
CA ILE A 80 -17.67 0.62 1.63
C ILE A 80 -16.69 -0.53 1.37
N LEU A 81 -15.73 -0.29 0.49
CA LEU A 81 -14.66 -1.24 0.16
C LEU A 81 -13.36 -0.77 0.82
N ASN A 82 -13.22 -1.13 2.10
CA ASN A 82 -12.09 -0.68 2.93
C ASN A 82 -10.92 -1.68 2.87
N GLN A 83 -9.82 -1.30 2.23
CA GLN A 83 -8.64 -2.15 2.06
C GLN A 83 -8.04 -2.71 3.37
N PHE A 84 -8.27 -2.05 4.50
CA PHE A 84 -7.71 -2.43 5.80
C PHE A 84 -8.54 -3.50 6.53
N THR A 85 -9.77 -3.73 6.09
CA THR A 85 -10.71 -4.69 6.68
C THR A 85 -11.21 -5.75 5.70
N GLU A 86 -11.14 -5.49 4.38
CA GLU A 86 -11.56 -6.41 3.35
C GLU A 86 -10.53 -7.54 3.17
N TYR A 87 -10.87 -8.74 3.62
CA TYR A 87 -9.99 -9.91 3.52
C TYR A 87 -9.61 -10.25 2.08
N ASP A 88 -10.45 -9.90 1.11
CA ASP A 88 -10.17 -10.10 -0.31
C ASP A 88 -8.92 -9.37 -0.79
N ASN A 89 -8.57 -8.23 -0.17
CA ASN A 89 -7.30 -7.54 -0.43
C ASN A 89 -6.09 -8.44 -0.09
N TYR A 90 -6.14 -9.19 0.99
CA TYR A 90 -5.11 -10.17 1.33
C TYR A 90 -5.21 -11.42 0.44
N ALA A 91 -6.42 -11.95 0.25
CA ALA A 91 -6.66 -13.18 -0.47
C ALA A 91 -6.19 -13.12 -1.93
N ILE A 92 -6.45 -12.00 -2.64
CA ILE A 92 -6.01 -11.83 -4.03
C ILE A 92 -4.48 -11.87 -4.15
N HIS A 93 -3.75 -11.26 -3.22
CA HIS A 93 -2.29 -11.34 -3.22
C HIS A 93 -1.80 -12.76 -2.92
N ARG A 94 -2.49 -13.51 -2.07
CA ARG A 94 -2.16 -14.89 -1.77
C ARG A 94 -2.36 -15.81 -2.98
N VAL A 95 -3.45 -15.65 -3.74
CA VAL A 95 -3.81 -16.57 -4.83
C VAL A 95 -3.31 -16.14 -6.21
N VAL A 96 -2.93 -14.89 -6.39
CA VAL A 96 -2.45 -14.36 -7.67
C VAL A 96 -0.99 -13.89 -7.56
N THR A 97 -0.69 -12.93 -6.67
CA THR A 97 0.65 -12.34 -6.59
C THR A 97 1.69 -13.34 -6.11
N GLY A 98 1.38 -14.12 -5.07
CA GLY A 98 2.29 -15.14 -4.55
C GLY A 98 2.68 -16.19 -5.61
N PRO A 99 1.73 -16.86 -6.28
CA PRO A 99 2.03 -17.78 -7.39
C PRO A 99 2.77 -17.13 -8.56
N ALA A 100 2.46 -15.88 -8.90
CA ALA A 100 3.18 -15.16 -9.96
C ALA A 100 4.67 -14.95 -9.60
N LEU A 101 4.94 -14.55 -8.35
CA LEU A 101 6.30 -14.39 -7.84
C LEU A 101 7.05 -15.75 -7.78
N GLU A 102 6.40 -16.82 -7.32
CA GLU A 102 6.96 -18.17 -7.35
C GLU A 102 7.36 -18.56 -8.78
N LYS A 103 6.46 -18.39 -9.74
CA LYS A 103 6.72 -18.71 -11.14
C LYS A 103 7.90 -17.91 -11.71
N SER A 104 7.95 -16.62 -11.43
CA SER A 104 9.06 -15.75 -11.85
C SER A 104 10.37 -16.18 -11.21
N PHE A 105 10.36 -16.52 -9.92
CA PHE A 105 11.53 -17.00 -9.20
C PHE A 105 12.04 -18.34 -9.75
N LEU A 106 11.14 -19.29 -10.02
CA LEU A 106 11.51 -20.60 -10.55
C LEU A 106 12.22 -20.48 -11.90
N HIS A 107 11.78 -19.55 -12.75
CA HIS A 107 12.47 -19.24 -14.01
C HIS A 107 13.92 -18.76 -13.80
N VAL A 108 14.14 -17.87 -12.82
CA VAL A 108 15.50 -17.38 -12.46
C VAL A 108 16.32 -18.48 -11.81
N LYS A 109 15.71 -19.34 -10.99
CA LYS A 109 16.40 -20.47 -10.32
C LYS A 109 17.00 -21.47 -11.33
N GLU A 110 16.31 -21.76 -12.42
CA GLU A 110 16.82 -22.63 -13.48
C GLU A 110 18.15 -22.13 -14.05
N ILE A 111 18.36 -20.81 -14.04
CA ILE A 111 19.58 -20.17 -14.55
C ILE A 111 20.66 -20.11 -13.47
N SER A 112 20.33 -19.87 -12.21
CA SER A 112 21.29 -19.47 -11.18
C SER A 112 21.35 -20.37 -9.93
N ASN A 113 20.54 -21.42 -9.85
CA ASN A 113 20.41 -22.30 -8.67
C ASN A 113 20.15 -21.55 -7.35
N LEU A 114 19.45 -20.40 -7.39
CA LEU A 114 19.09 -19.59 -6.25
C LEU A 114 17.85 -20.12 -5.53
N ARG A 115 17.61 -19.65 -4.31
CA ARG A 115 16.36 -19.84 -3.56
C ARG A 115 15.88 -18.52 -2.96
N PRO A 116 14.58 -18.26 -2.86
CA PRO A 116 14.06 -17.03 -2.25
C PRO A 116 14.28 -17.09 -0.75
N ARG A 117 15.12 -16.23 -0.23
CA ARG A 117 15.42 -16.17 1.20
C ARG A 117 14.41 -15.30 1.94
N PHE A 118 14.08 -14.15 1.36
CA PHE A 118 13.21 -13.16 1.98
C PHE A 118 12.14 -12.66 1.00
N TYR A 119 10.95 -12.46 1.52
CA TYR A 119 9.92 -11.62 0.94
C TYR A 119 9.88 -10.33 1.74
N VAL A 120 10.28 -9.21 1.12
CA VAL A 120 10.32 -7.91 1.77
C VAL A 120 9.10 -7.10 1.30
N ALA A 121 8.22 -6.75 2.21
CA ALA A 121 6.99 -6.02 1.93
C ALA A 121 6.95 -4.66 2.66
N ALA A 122 6.96 -3.57 1.90
CA ALA A 122 6.59 -2.26 2.41
C ALA A 122 5.07 -2.27 2.62
N SER A 123 4.63 -2.32 3.87
CA SER A 123 3.26 -2.65 4.23
C SER A 123 2.46 -1.41 4.67
N GLY A 124 1.37 -1.14 3.96
CA GLY A 124 0.30 -0.23 4.39
C GLY A 124 -0.90 -1.04 4.87
N SER A 125 -1.83 -1.38 3.96
CA SER A 125 -3.03 -2.16 4.29
C SER A 125 -2.79 -3.64 4.61
N SER A 126 -1.57 -4.12 4.51
CA SER A 126 -1.15 -5.52 4.74
C SER A 126 -1.60 -6.53 3.68
N GLY A 127 -2.29 -6.10 2.64
CA GLY A 127 -2.76 -6.99 1.56
C GLY A 127 -1.62 -7.78 0.91
N THR A 128 -0.51 -7.12 0.59
CA THR A 128 0.66 -7.76 -0.05
C THR A 128 1.30 -8.86 0.78
N LEU A 129 1.09 -8.88 2.10
CA LEU A 129 1.58 -9.95 2.98
C LEU A 129 0.93 -11.31 2.65
N GLY A 130 -0.23 -11.33 2.00
CA GLY A 130 -0.82 -12.56 1.46
C GLY A 130 0.11 -13.29 0.49
N ALA A 131 0.85 -12.55 -0.35
CA ALA A 131 1.88 -13.14 -1.22
C ALA A 131 3.06 -13.69 -0.40
N GLY A 132 3.48 -12.98 0.65
CA GLY A 132 4.50 -13.46 1.58
C GLY A 132 4.11 -14.76 2.25
N ASP A 133 2.89 -14.87 2.76
CA ASP A 133 2.35 -16.08 3.39
C ASP A 133 2.31 -17.26 2.41
N TYR A 134 1.96 -17.00 1.14
CA TYR A 134 2.04 -18.02 0.10
C TYR A 134 3.48 -18.52 -0.09
N LEU A 135 4.44 -17.61 -0.27
CA LEU A 135 5.85 -17.95 -0.52
C LEU A 135 6.48 -18.63 0.69
N LYS A 136 6.15 -18.22 1.91
CA LYS A 136 6.60 -18.86 3.14
C LYS A 136 6.14 -20.32 3.19
N ASN A 137 4.87 -20.57 2.91
CA ASN A 137 4.31 -21.93 2.91
C ASN A 137 4.87 -22.82 1.80
N LYS A 138 5.17 -22.26 0.63
CA LYS A 138 5.60 -23.02 -0.54
C LYS A 138 7.11 -23.21 -0.62
N LEU A 139 7.88 -22.20 -0.25
CA LEU A 139 9.33 -22.13 -0.52
C LEU A 139 10.16 -21.92 0.77
N GLY A 140 9.53 -21.81 1.93
CA GLY A 140 10.22 -21.52 3.20
C GLY A 140 10.82 -20.12 3.25
N THR A 141 10.27 -19.17 2.47
CA THR A 141 10.71 -17.77 2.43
C THR A 141 10.37 -17.07 3.74
N SER A 142 11.30 -16.34 4.33
CA SER A 142 11.03 -15.50 5.50
C SER A 142 10.36 -14.19 5.08
N ILE A 143 9.46 -13.67 5.93
CA ILE A 143 8.72 -12.43 5.68
C ILE A 143 9.34 -11.29 6.49
N ALA A 144 9.79 -10.23 5.79
CA ALA A 144 10.25 -8.99 6.39
C ALA A 144 9.24 -7.87 6.06
N VAL A 145 8.53 -7.39 7.07
CA VAL A 145 7.60 -6.28 6.93
C VAL A 145 8.35 -4.97 7.13
N VAL A 146 8.20 -4.03 6.20
CA VAL A 146 8.83 -2.71 6.28
C VAL A 146 7.78 -1.66 6.57
N GLU A 147 8.04 -0.82 7.57
CA GLU A 147 7.22 0.33 7.94
C GLU A 147 8.05 1.62 8.00
N ALA A 148 7.40 2.77 8.10
CA ALA A 148 8.08 4.05 8.28
C ALA A 148 8.61 4.19 9.72
N LEU A 149 9.87 4.59 9.89
CA LEU A 149 10.47 4.82 11.21
C LEU A 149 9.76 5.93 11.99
N GLU A 150 9.22 6.91 11.28
CA GLU A 150 8.46 8.02 11.82
C GLU A 150 7.04 7.61 12.25
N CYS A 151 6.56 6.44 11.77
CA CYS A 151 5.28 5.82 12.16
C CYS A 151 5.46 4.32 12.46
N PRO A 152 6.21 3.95 13.52
CA PRO A 152 6.64 2.58 13.79
C PRO A 152 5.57 1.80 14.58
N THR A 153 4.41 1.57 13.98
CA THR A 153 3.23 0.98 14.61
C THR A 153 3.48 -0.46 15.07
N LEU A 154 4.11 -1.27 14.23
CA LEU A 154 4.44 -2.67 14.57
C LEU A 154 5.64 -2.77 15.50
N LEU A 155 6.70 -2.04 15.22
CA LEU A 155 7.98 -2.18 15.91
C LEU A 155 7.96 -1.57 17.32
N LYS A 156 7.27 -0.44 17.50
CA LYS A 156 7.30 0.36 18.75
C LYS A 156 5.91 0.74 19.28
N ASN A 157 4.85 0.26 18.69
CA ASN A 157 3.48 0.72 18.98
C ASN A 157 3.38 2.26 18.96
N GLY A 158 4.10 2.88 18.01
CA GLY A 158 4.17 4.33 17.82
C GLY A 158 3.45 4.80 16.58
N TYR A 159 3.31 6.11 16.45
CA TYR A 159 2.77 6.74 15.24
C TYR A 159 3.27 8.17 15.11
N GLY A 160 3.31 8.66 13.88
CA GLY A 160 3.71 10.01 13.54
C GLY A 160 3.44 10.33 12.08
N GLU A 161 3.71 11.56 11.70
CA GLU A 161 3.66 12.00 10.30
C GLU A 161 4.95 11.57 9.58
N HIS A 162 4.83 11.20 8.31
CA HIS A 162 5.94 10.78 7.46
C HIS A 162 5.69 11.11 5.98
N ASN A 163 6.76 11.11 5.17
CA ASN A 163 6.71 11.40 3.73
C ASN A 163 6.60 10.16 2.85
N ILE A 164 7.05 9.01 3.32
CA ILE A 164 6.97 7.75 2.57
C ILE A 164 5.49 7.44 2.32
N GLN A 165 5.10 7.30 1.05
CA GLN A 165 3.70 7.11 0.67
C GLN A 165 3.32 5.63 0.61
N GLY A 166 2.10 5.29 1.07
CA GLY A 166 1.52 3.96 0.98
C GLY A 166 1.91 2.97 2.07
N ILE A 167 2.64 3.41 3.09
CA ILE A 167 2.97 2.65 4.30
C ILE A 167 2.85 3.55 5.53
N GLY A 168 2.96 2.99 6.74
CA GLY A 168 3.00 3.78 7.97
C GLY A 168 1.62 4.22 8.45
N ASP A 169 0.70 3.30 8.55
CA ASP A 169 -0.62 3.55 9.16
C ASP A 169 -0.53 3.61 10.68
N LYS A 170 -1.32 4.48 11.31
CA LYS A 170 -1.38 4.67 12.77
C LYS A 170 -2.09 3.52 13.50
N HIS A 171 -2.36 2.42 12.84
CA HIS A 171 -2.98 1.22 13.40
C HIS A 171 -2.56 -0.02 12.62
N VAL A 172 -2.69 -1.19 13.25
CA VAL A 172 -2.48 -2.48 12.58
C VAL A 172 -3.77 -2.85 11.84
N PRO A 173 -3.73 -3.06 10.51
CA PRO A 173 -4.91 -3.47 9.74
C PRO A 173 -5.52 -4.78 10.23
N LEU A 174 -6.84 -4.91 10.18
CA LEU A 174 -7.54 -6.12 10.62
C LEU A 174 -7.09 -7.37 9.86
N ILE A 175 -6.74 -7.21 8.59
CA ILE A 175 -6.30 -8.31 7.72
C ILE A 175 -4.84 -8.70 7.90
N HIS A 176 -4.10 -8.04 8.79
CA HIS A 176 -2.67 -8.31 9.03
C HIS A 176 -2.48 -9.52 9.93
N ASN A 177 -1.94 -10.59 9.38
CA ASN A 177 -1.47 -11.73 10.18
C ASN A 177 -0.09 -11.43 10.79
N VAL A 178 -0.06 -10.70 11.90
CA VAL A 178 1.18 -10.27 12.57
C VAL A 178 2.04 -11.44 13.06
N MET A 179 1.42 -12.59 13.39
CA MET A 179 2.13 -13.77 13.90
C MET A 179 2.94 -14.49 12.81
N ASN A 180 2.72 -14.19 11.54
CA ASN A 180 3.46 -14.81 10.44
C ASN A 180 4.67 -13.99 9.97
N ASN A 181 4.89 -12.81 10.53
CA ASN A 181 6.06 -11.97 10.24
C ASN A 181 7.30 -12.53 10.93
N ASP A 182 8.41 -12.67 10.19
CA ASP A 182 9.69 -13.09 10.76
C ASP A 182 10.52 -11.88 11.21
N PHE A 183 10.37 -10.76 10.50
CA PHE A 183 11.09 -9.50 10.78
C PHE A 183 10.18 -8.30 10.59
N VAL A 184 10.38 -7.28 11.44
CA VAL A 184 9.82 -5.93 11.25
C VAL A 184 10.99 -4.97 11.13
N ILE A 185 11.01 -4.19 10.06
CA ILE A 185 12.09 -3.25 9.71
C ILE A 185 11.50 -1.86 9.56
N ALA A 186 12.07 -0.87 10.25
CA ALA A 186 11.67 0.52 10.08
C ALA A 186 12.70 1.27 9.20
N VAL A 187 12.21 2.02 8.20
CA VAL A 187 13.01 2.83 7.28
C VAL A 187 12.61 4.29 7.42
N SER A 188 13.59 5.19 7.63
CA SER A 188 13.29 6.60 7.79
C SER A 188 13.04 7.33 6.48
N ASP A 189 12.21 8.38 6.50
CA ASP A 189 12.00 9.31 5.40
C ASP A 189 13.34 9.81 4.84
N LYS A 190 14.25 10.24 5.73
CA LYS A 190 15.57 10.74 5.34
C LYS A 190 16.40 9.72 4.56
N ALA A 191 16.38 8.45 4.97
CA ALA A 191 17.11 7.41 4.25
C ALA A 191 16.50 7.17 2.86
N THR A 192 15.18 7.13 2.78
CA THR A 192 14.44 6.94 1.53
C THR A 192 14.65 8.09 0.55
N ASP A 193 14.56 9.34 1.03
CA ASP A 193 14.77 10.54 0.23
C ASP A 193 16.22 10.60 -0.30
N ASN A 194 17.21 10.30 0.54
CA ASN A 194 18.61 10.26 0.13
C ASN A 194 18.87 9.20 -0.95
N LEU A 195 18.31 7.99 -0.79
CA LEU A 195 18.42 6.94 -1.80
C LEU A 195 17.74 7.35 -3.11
N ASN A 196 16.57 7.99 -3.02
CA ASN A 196 15.86 8.50 -4.19
C ASN A 196 16.71 9.52 -4.95
N LEU A 197 17.34 10.48 -4.25
CA LEU A 197 18.27 11.44 -4.86
C LEU A 197 19.47 10.76 -5.51
N ILE A 198 20.10 9.81 -4.82
CA ILE A 198 21.30 9.12 -5.31
C ILE A 198 21.00 8.34 -6.60
N PHE A 199 19.91 7.57 -6.62
CA PHE A 199 19.61 6.69 -7.75
C PHE A 199 18.87 7.36 -8.92
N ASN A 200 18.16 8.48 -8.68
CA ASN A 200 17.31 9.09 -9.70
C ASN A 200 17.83 10.44 -10.25
N THR A 201 18.92 11.01 -9.69
CA THR A 201 19.52 12.26 -10.21
C THR A 201 20.83 12.01 -10.94
N LEU A 202 21.18 12.91 -11.88
CA LEU A 202 22.47 12.86 -12.56
C LEU A 202 23.65 13.03 -11.59
N ALA A 203 23.51 13.91 -10.59
CA ALA A 203 24.52 14.13 -9.56
C ALA A 203 24.72 12.87 -8.69
N GLY A 204 23.64 12.21 -8.29
CA GLY A 204 23.68 10.97 -7.53
C GLY A 204 24.32 9.83 -8.32
N LYS A 205 23.97 9.66 -9.58
CA LYS A 205 24.60 8.66 -10.47
C LYS A 205 26.10 8.90 -10.62
N LYS A 206 26.51 10.15 -10.82
CA LYS A 206 27.94 10.52 -10.87
C LYS A 206 28.65 10.16 -9.56
N TYR A 207 28.06 10.53 -8.42
CA TYR A 207 28.60 10.19 -7.09
C TYR A 207 28.81 8.67 -6.93
N LEU A 208 27.82 7.84 -7.32
CA LEU A 208 27.95 6.38 -7.25
C LEU A 208 29.12 5.88 -8.13
N ILE A 209 29.22 6.33 -9.38
CA ILE A 209 30.29 5.94 -10.29
C ILE A 209 31.67 6.30 -9.72
N ASP A 210 31.81 7.51 -9.13
CA ASP A 210 33.08 7.96 -8.56
C ASP A 210 33.45 7.20 -7.27
N LYS A 211 32.46 6.66 -6.53
CA LYS A 211 32.68 5.85 -5.31
C LYS A 211 32.90 4.37 -5.58
N MET A 212 32.45 3.85 -6.72
CA MET A 212 32.60 2.47 -7.10
C MET A 212 33.90 2.17 -7.91
N LYS A 213 34.69 3.20 -8.19
CA LYS A 213 36.05 3.08 -8.73
C LYS A 213 37.04 2.78 -7.61
#